data_bb0c13613350d7102e21cf899ce8c5fc
#
_entry.id   bb0c13613350d7102e21cf899ce8c5fc
#
_cell.length_a   1.000
_cell.length_b   1.000
_cell.length_c   1.000
_cell.angle_alpha   90.00
_cell.angle_beta   90.00
_cell.angle_gamma   90.00
#
_symmetry.space_group_name_H-M   'P 1'
#
loop_
_entity.id
_entity.type
_entity.pdbx_description
1 polymer ?
#
loop_
_entity_poly.entity_id
_entity_poly.type
_entity_poly.pdbx_seq_one_letter_code
_entity_poly.pdbx_strand_id
1 'polypeptide(L)'
;EELPENIVDKAASRVTWESGSDMKVDFDDDAVREDVLSFYLMCQAVASVSYPYSSEAETVVDSVRDTIRYRLYDLFNRGREDLCLETIGQDFRFRELEESGSSGEVELGDVSIPQHDIFKLRDRELEKDGFDSDKQNVSNETLPQYVPQYAIRWTDLTSLIEHRKMDLTSQYIVEGWALLAPKRLWDFFADFVASETEDYISNLYERFSDEGSPSEVLEEVGTKISENIPDQESYDRYPSSGSEDLNQDAFPPCVKSVMSGVQEGNRNYGIVALLSSFLSYARISPSGESVKRIADYVEDMSVVEEDIVPLIFEAAKNCNPPLFEDQPQDKANVYYHMGFGMTTQPRLKDSGKSKWYRPPN
;
A
#
# COMPACT_ATOMS: atom_id res chain seq x y z
N GLU A 1 -28.48 -11.59 -17.34
CA GLU A 1 -29.39 -11.18 -16.23
C GLU A 1 -28.95 -9.80 -15.81
N GLU A 2 -29.89 -8.84 -15.73
CA GLU A 2 -29.59 -7.51 -15.21
C GLU A 2 -29.22 -7.61 -13.71
N LEU A 3 -28.16 -6.93 -13.31
CA LEU A 3 -27.80 -6.80 -11.90
C LEU A 3 -28.84 -5.93 -11.19
N PRO A 4 -29.24 -6.28 -9.95
CA PRO A 4 -30.14 -5.43 -9.16
C PRO A 4 -29.52 -4.04 -8.93
N GLU A 5 -30.27 -2.98 -9.21
CA GLU A 5 -29.83 -1.59 -9.15
C GLU A 5 -29.28 -1.22 -7.76
N ASN A 6 -29.91 -1.71 -6.69
CA ASN A 6 -29.46 -1.49 -5.31
C ASN A 6 -28.06 -2.05 -5.03
N ILE A 7 -27.66 -3.15 -5.67
CA ILE A 7 -26.31 -3.73 -5.53
C ILE A 7 -25.30 -2.87 -6.28
N VAL A 8 -25.66 -2.39 -7.48
CA VAL A 8 -24.80 -1.50 -8.28
C VAL A 8 -24.56 -0.18 -7.56
N ASP A 9 -25.63 0.44 -7.05
CA ASP A 9 -25.55 1.70 -6.31
C ASP A 9 -24.73 1.54 -5.03
N LYS A 10 -24.90 0.43 -4.32
CA LYS A 10 -24.12 0.13 -3.12
C LYS A 10 -22.64 -0.11 -3.47
N ALA A 11 -22.33 -0.81 -4.56
CA ALA A 11 -20.96 -1.01 -5.02
C ALA A 11 -20.28 0.32 -5.35
N ALA A 12 -20.96 1.19 -6.08
CA ALA A 12 -20.45 2.51 -6.46
C ALA A 12 -20.29 3.46 -5.25
N SER A 13 -21.18 3.37 -4.25
CA SER A 13 -21.09 4.21 -3.06
C SER A 13 -19.97 3.81 -2.09
N ARG A 14 -19.47 2.55 -2.15
CA ARG A 14 -18.42 2.09 -1.24
C ARG A 14 -17.14 2.92 -1.33
N VAL A 15 -16.76 3.38 -2.51
CA VAL A 15 -15.55 4.19 -2.70
C VAL A 15 -15.64 5.60 -2.10
N THR A 16 -16.84 6.11 -1.87
CA THR A 16 -17.06 7.41 -1.24
C THR A 16 -16.94 7.36 0.29
N TRP A 17 -16.87 6.17 0.87
CA TRP A 17 -16.75 5.98 2.32
C TRP A 17 -15.39 6.42 2.86
N GLU A 18 -14.34 6.41 2.02
CA GLU A 18 -13.02 6.91 2.38
C GLU A 18 -12.98 8.43 2.56
N SER A 19 -13.74 9.17 1.77
CA SER A 19 -13.62 10.64 1.67
C SER A 19 -14.25 11.43 2.82
N GLY A 20 -14.50 10.80 3.98
CA GLY A 20 -15.05 11.50 5.15
C GLY A 20 -16.53 11.85 5.02
N SER A 21 -17.23 11.23 4.09
CA SER A 21 -18.70 11.34 4.05
C SER A 21 -19.28 10.73 5.31
N ASP A 22 -20.30 11.37 5.89
CA ASP A 22 -21.04 10.91 7.08
C ASP A 22 -21.81 9.57 6.86
N MET A 23 -21.55 8.88 5.76
CA MET A 23 -22.14 7.57 5.46
C MET A 23 -21.50 6.51 6.36
N LYS A 24 -22.09 6.33 7.50
CA LYS A 24 -21.80 5.21 8.39
C LYS A 24 -22.17 3.93 7.68
N VAL A 25 -21.19 3.05 7.53
CA VAL A 25 -21.38 1.71 7.00
C VAL A 25 -21.86 0.83 8.14
N ASP A 26 -23.09 1.01 8.55
CA ASP A 26 -23.68 0.21 9.60
C ASP A 26 -23.69 -1.27 9.19
N PHE A 27 -23.37 -2.13 10.15
CA PHE A 27 -23.61 -3.56 10.02
C PHE A 27 -25.12 -3.78 10.05
N ASP A 28 -25.68 -4.15 8.90
CA ASP A 28 -27.08 -4.54 8.79
C ASP A 28 -27.13 -6.05 8.57
N ASP A 29 -27.52 -6.79 9.60
CA ASP A 29 -27.64 -8.24 9.55
C ASP A 29 -28.65 -8.70 8.46
N ASP A 30 -29.63 -7.89 8.14
CA ASP A 30 -30.63 -8.18 7.10
C ASP A 30 -30.10 -7.95 5.68
N ALA A 31 -29.05 -7.12 5.53
CA ALA A 31 -28.46 -6.76 4.24
C ALA A 31 -27.11 -7.46 3.95
N VAL A 32 -26.71 -8.49 4.69
CA VAL A 32 -25.42 -9.19 4.54
C VAL A 32 -25.19 -9.66 3.10
N ARG A 33 -26.21 -10.21 2.44
CA ARG A 33 -26.09 -10.67 1.05
C ARG A 33 -25.76 -9.54 0.09
N GLU A 34 -26.44 -8.40 0.23
CA GLU A 34 -26.21 -7.22 -0.61
C GLU A 34 -24.82 -6.63 -0.34
N ASP A 35 -24.38 -6.65 0.91
CA ASP A 35 -23.05 -6.19 1.31
C ASP A 35 -21.95 -7.02 0.65
N VAL A 36 -22.05 -8.34 0.71
CA VAL A 36 -21.10 -9.25 0.07
C VAL A 36 -21.10 -9.09 -1.46
N LEU A 37 -22.29 -9.08 -2.09
CA LEU A 37 -22.39 -8.97 -3.54
C LEU A 37 -21.87 -7.62 -4.05
N SER A 38 -22.17 -6.51 -3.35
CA SER A 38 -21.67 -5.19 -3.74
C SER A 38 -20.15 -5.07 -3.58
N PHE A 39 -19.54 -5.75 -2.59
CA PHE A 39 -18.08 -5.82 -2.45
C PHE A 39 -17.44 -6.54 -3.65
N TYR A 40 -17.90 -7.74 -3.98
CA TYR A 40 -17.35 -8.47 -5.13
C TYR A 40 -17.57 -7.74 -6.46
N LEU A 41 -18.75 -7.13 -6.63
CA LEU A 41 -19.05 -6.33 -7.82
C LEU A 41 -18.10 -5.14 -7.95
N MET A 42 -17.84 -4.41 -6.86
CA MET A 42 -16.89 -3.30 -6.84
C MET A 42 -15.50 -3.74 -7.26
N CYS A 43 -14.97 -4.83 -6.70
CA CYS A 43 -13.64 -5.33 -7.03
C CYS A 43 -13.54 -5.79 -8.51
N GLN A 44 -14.56 -6.51 -9.00
CA GLN A 44 -14.60 -6.97 -10.38
C GLN A 44 -14.73 -5.81 -11.38
N ALA A 45 -15.58 -4.83 -11.05
CA ALA A 45 -15.82 -3.68 -11.90
C ALA A 45 -14.55 -2.80 -12.00
N VAL A 46 -13.87 -2.52 -10.89
CA VAL A 46 -12.61 -1.78 -10.91
C VAL A 46 -11.53 -2.53 -11.68
N ALA A 47 -11.39 -3.85 -11.49
CA ALA A 47 -10.43 -4.65 -12.23
C ALA A 47 -10.70 -4.71 -13.74
N SER A 48 -11.94 -4.38 -14.18
CA SER A 48 -12.31 -4.38 -15.59
C SER A 48 -11.91 -3.10 -16.33
N VAL A 49 -11.80 -1.97 -15.63
CA VAL A 49 -11.52 -0.65 -16.22
C VAL A 49 -10.18 -0.05 -15.80
N SER A 50 -9.61 -0.53 -14.69
CA SER A 50 -8.40 0.01 -14.10
C SER A 50 -7.37 -1.09 -13.88
N TYR A 51 -6.08 -0.76 -14.06
CA TYR A 51 -5.00 -1.70 -13.77
C TYR A 51 -4.69 -1.74 -12.26
N PRO A 52 -4.09 -2.85 -11.77
CA PRO A 52 -3.63 -2.94 -10.39
C PRO A 52 -2.69 -1.78 -10.04
N TYR A 53 -2.83 -1.22 -8.84
CA TYR A 53 -2.06 -0.07 -8.37
C TYR A 53 -2.39 1.27 -9.07
N SER A 54 -3.49 1.36 -9.82
CA SER A 54 -4.04 2.65 -10.23
C SER A 54 -4.64 3.39 -9.03
N SER A 55 -4.85 4.70 -9.15
CA SER A 55 -5.49 5.47 -8.08
C SER A 55 -6.89 4.97 -7.75
N GLU A 56 -7.62 4.48 -8.76
CA GLU A 56 -8.94 3.88 -8.60
C GLU A 56 -8.88 2.57 -7.80
N ALA A 57 -7.92 1.69 -8.14
CA ALA A 57 -7.74 0.44 -7.41
C ALA A 57 -7.25 0.70 -5.97
N GLU A 58 -6.33 1.65 -5.76
CA GLU A 58 -5.87 2.06 -4.43
C GLU A 58 -7.02 2.64 -3.61
N THR A 59 -7.86 3.51 -4.18
CA THR A 59 -9.03 4.07 -3.49
C THR A 59 -10.00 2.97 -3.05
N VAL A 60 -10.25 1.97 -3.90
CA VAL A 60 -11.08 0.82 -3.54
C VAL A 60 -10.48 0.04 -2.38
N VAL A 61 -9.19 -0.26 -2.42
CA VAL A 61 -8.47 -0.99 -1.35
C VAL A 61 -8.51 -0.21 -0.04
N ASP A 62 -8.28 1.10 -0.09
CA ASP A 62 -8.32 1.98 1.08
C ASP A 62 -9.73 2.08 1.65
N SER A 63 -10.77 2.17 0.81
CA SER A 63 -12.17 2.18 1.27
C SER A 63 -12.56 0.88 1.97
N VAL A 64 -12.04 -0.25 1.49
CA VAL A 64 -12.25 -1.55 2.15
C VAL A 64 -11.57 -1.59 3.51
N ARG A 65 -10.30 -1.16 3.59
CA ARG A 65 -9.56 -1.05 4.85
C ARG A 65 -10.32 -0.22 5.88
N ASP A 66 -10.73 0.98 5.49
CA ASP A 66 -11.41 1.90 6.40
C ASP A 66 -12.79 1.40 6.82
N THR A 67 -13.51 0.72 5.92
CA THR A 67 -14.77 0.05 6.24
C THR A 67 -14.59 -1.04 7.29
N ILE A 68 -13.62 -1.95 7.10
CA ILE A 68 -13.36 -3.04 8.06
C ILE A 68 -12.91 -2.47 9.40
N ARG A 69 -12.00 -1.51 9.38
CA ARG A 69 -11.53 -0.81 10.58
C ARG A 69 -12.68 -0.18 11.35
N TYR A 70 -13.53 0.59 10.66
CA TYR A 70 -14.70 1.22 11.27
C TYR A 70 -15.65 0.18 11.90
N ARG A 71 -15.97 -0.91 11.19
CA ARG A 71 -16.85 -1.97 11.67
C ARG A 71 -16.31 -2.67 12.92
N LEU A 72 -15.02 -2.97 12.95
CA LEU A 72 -14.37 -3.56 14.12
C LEU A 72 -14.41 -2.62 15.33
N TYR A 73 -14.14 -1.34 15.12
CA TYR A 73 -14.24 -0.33 16.18
C TYR A 73 -15.67 -0.15 16.68
N ASP A 74 -16.66 -0.15 15.78
CA ASP A 74 -18.06 -0.04 16.15
C ASP A 74 -18.53 -1.25 16.97
N LEU A 75 -18.17 -2.46 16.55
CA LEU A 75 -18.46 -3.70 17.32
C LEU A 75 -17.78 -3.66 18.70
N PHE A 76 -16.51 -3.28 18.77
CA PHE A 76 -15.79 -3.15 20.02
C PHE A 76 -16.46 -2.13 20.95
N ASN A 77 -16.82 -0.95 20.45
CA ASN A 77 -17.47 0.10 21.22
C ASN A 77 -18.89 -0.31 21.70
N ARG A 78 -19.54 -1.22 20.99
CA ARG A 78 -20.83 -1.83 21.41
C ARG A 78 -20.65 -3.00 22.38
N GLY A 79 -19.43 -3.29 22.82
CA GLY A 79 -19.13 -4.40 23.73
C GLY A 79 -19.20 -5.79 23.08
N ARG A 80 -19.05 -5.86 21.74
CA ARG A 80 -19.04 -7.10 20.95
C ARG A 80 -17.63 -7.47 20.51
N GLU A 81 -16.68 -7.34 21.43
CA GLU A 81 -15.27 -7.73 21.20
C GLU A 81 -15.15 -9.23 20.88
N ASP A 82 -16.03 -10.05 21.42
CA ASP A 82 -16.16 -11.47 21.11
C ASP A 82 -16.28 -11.75 19.62
N LEU A 83 -17.11 -10.99 18.92
CA LEU A 83 -17.29 -11.13 17.46
C LEU A 83 -16.07 -10.66 16.67
N CYS A 84 -15.39 -9.60 17.12
CA CYS A 84 -14.15 -9.15 16.49
C CYS A 84 -13.09 -10.24 16.56
N LEU A 85 -12.91 -10.85 17.74
CA LEU A 85 -11.93 -11.91 17.97
C LEU A 85 -12.29 -13.20 17.22
N GLU A 86 -13.57 -13.58 17.17
CA GLU A 86 -14.02 -14.73 16.38
C GLU A 86 -13.72 -14.54 14.90
N THR A 87 -13.96 -13.34 14.35
CA THR A 87 -13.67 -13.01 12.95
C THR A 87 -12.18 -13.09 12.66
N ILE A 88 -11.35 -12.44 13.47
CA ILE A 88 -9.89 -12.41 13.31
C ILE A 88 -9.28 -13.81 13.50
N GLY A 89 -9.82 -14.60 14.41
CA GLY A 89 -9.36 -15.95 14.71
C GLY A 89 -9.57 -16.97 13.59
N GLN A 90 -10.30 -16.62 12.51
CA GLN A 90 -10.40 -17.44 11.32
C GLN A 90 -9.11 -17.42 10.48
N ASP A 91 -8.39 -16.28 10.49
CA ASP A 91 -7.22 -16.06 9.65
C ASP A 91 -5.92 -16.05 10.47
N PHE A 92 -5.98 -15.61 11.73
CA PHE A 92 -4.80 -15.45 12.58
C PHE A 92 -4.84 -16.36 13.80
N ARG A 93 -3.69 -16.96 14.12
CA ARG A 93 -3.49 -17.61 15.43
C ARG A 93 -3.15 -16.55 16.46
N PHE A 94 -4.07 -16.25 17.34
CA PHE A 94 -3.83 -15.31 18.42
C PHE A 94 -3.99 -15.96 19.80
N ARG A 95 -3.45 -15.29 20.83
CA ARG A 95 -3.58 -15.62 22.25
C ARG A 95 -3.90 -14.35 23.01
N GLU A 96 -4.67 -14.49 24.07
CA GLU A 96 -4.86 -13.42 25.03
C GLU A 96 -3.72 -13.44 26.05
N LEU A 97 -3.36 -12.26 26.54
CA LEU A 97 -2.42 -12.08 27.64
C LEU A 97 -3.19 -12.17 28.96
N GLU A 98 -2.72 -13.01 29.87
CA GLU A 98 -3.35 -13.20 31.17
C GLU A 98 -2.60 -12.42 32.24
N GLU A 99 -3.31 -11.68 33.11
CA GLU A 99 -2.68 -11.04 34.25
C GLU A 99 -2.26 -12.11 35.30
N SER A 100 -0.99 -12.15 35.59
CA SER A 100 -0.49 -13.00 36.73
C SER A 100 -0.87 -12.35 38.06
N GLY A 101 -1.72 -13.02 38.81
CA GLY A 101 -2.40 -12.49 40.01
C GLY A 101 -1.51 -12.02 41.19
N SER A 102 -0.18 -12.03 41.11
CA SER A 102 0.68 -11.68 42.25
C SER A 102 2.07 -11.12 41.94
N SER A 103 2.54 -11.06 40.68
CA SER A 103 3.97 -10.82 40.41
C SER A 103 4.30 -9.54 39.63
N GLY A 104 3.30 -8.76 39.21
CA GLY A 104 3.56 -7.63 38.32
C GLY A 104 4.06 -8.09 36.95
N GLU A 105 3.62 -9.24 36.49
CA GLU A 105 3.93 -9.89 35.24
C GLU A 105 2.62 -10.20 34.48
N VAL A 106 2.71 -10.31 33.19
CA VAL A 106 1.63 -10.73 32.29
C VAL A 106 2.07 -12.04 31.65
N GLU A 107 1.19 -13.03 31.59
CA GLU A 107 1.50 -14.35 31.06
C GLU A 107 1.02 -14.52 29.61
N LEU A 108 1.87 -15.11 28.78
CA LEU A 108 1.56 -15.56 27.45
C LEU A 108 1.86 -17.06 27.34
N GLY A 109 0.92 -17.88 27.80
CA GLY A 109 1.15 -19.32 27.98
C GLY A 109 2.25 -19.58 29.00
N ASP A 110 3.37 -20.18 28.58
CA ASP A 110 4.51 -20.49 29.47
C ASP A 110 5.52 -19.33 29.62
N VAL A 111 5.25 -18.19 29.00
CA VAL A 111 6.15 -17.02 28.95
C VAL A 111 5.63 -15.92 29.85
N SER A 112 6.46 -15.45 30.77
CA SER A 112 6.16 -14.33 31.65
C SER A 112 6.79 -13.04 31.10
N ILE A 113 5.98 -11.99 30.99
CA ILE A 113 6.36 -10.70 30.46
C ILE A 113 6.25 -9.65 31.55
N PRO A 114 7.32 -8.91 31.85
CA PRO A 114 7.28 -7.87 32.86
C PRO A 114 6.22 -6.79 32.54
N GLN A 115 5.39 -6.46 33.52
CA GLN A 115 4.33 -5.45 33.34
C GLN A 115 4.87 -4.08 32.88
N HIS A 116 6.10 -3.74 33.28
CA HIS A 116 6.73 -2.49 32.84
C HIS A 116 6.99 -2.46 31.31
N ASP A 117 7.21 -3.62 30.67
CA ASP A 117 7.37 -3.68 29.22
C ASP A 117 6.01 -3.51 28.52
N ILE A 118 4.94 -4.04 29.07
CA ILE A 118 3.57 -3.80 28.61
C ILE A 118 3.24 -2.29 28.65
N PHE A 119 3.61 -1.60 29.73
CA PHE A 119 3.38 -0.17 29.84
C PHE A 119 4.23 0.66 28.86
N LYS A 120 5.47 0.25 28.59
CA LYS A 120 6.29 0.89 27.54
C LYS A 120 5.69 0.73 26.15
N LEU A 121 5.14 -0.46 25.87
CA LEU A 121 4.46 -0.71 24.59
C LEU A 121 3.21 0.16 24.44
N ARG A 122 2.39 0.24 25.48
CA ARG A 122 1.25 1.14 25.54
C ARG A 122 1.64 2.59 25.26
N ASP A 123 2.68 3.08 25.95
CA ASP A 123 3.13 4.46 25.83
C ASP A 123 3.64 4.73 24.39
N ARG A 124 4.34 3.79 23.76
CA ARG A 124 4.74 3.85 22.34
C ARG A 124 3.54 3.91 21.40
N GLU A 125 2.51 3.11 21.63
CA GLU A 125 1.31 3.12 20.78
C GLU A 125 0.53 4.44 20.93
N LEU A 126 0.48 5.02 22.12
CA LEU A 126 -0.09 6.35 22.35
C LEU A 126 0.69 7.43 21.60
N GLU A 127 2.02 7.39 21.64
CA GLU A 127 2.88 8.35 20.93
C GLU A 127 2.69 8.30 19.40
N LYS A 128 2.49 7.11 18.84
CA LYS A 128 2.20 6.96 17.39
C LYS A 128 0.91 7.68 16.97
N ASP A 129 -0.07 7.74 17.85
CA ASP A 129 -1.34 8.44 17.61
C ASP A 129 -1.31 9.92 18.04
N GLY A 130 -0.13 10.45 18.38
CA GLY A 130 0.06 11.86 18.74
C GLY A 130 -0.36 12.22 20.15
N PHE A 131 -0.60 11.23 21.02
CA PHE A 131 -0.82 11.50 22.46
C PHE A 131 0.51 11.67 23.17
N ASP A 132 0.60 12.71 24.03
CA ASP A 132 1.77 12.90 24.86
C ASP A 132 1.86 11.77 25.93
N SER A 133 3.06 11.23 26.12
CA SER A 133 3.34 10.17 27.10
C SER A 133 2.98 10.57 28.55
N ASP A 134 2.87 11.87 28.83
CA ASP A 134 2.44 12.41 30.13
C ASP A 134 0.93 12.22 30.43
N LYS A 135 0.17 11.54 29.57
CA LYS A 135 -1.20 11.01 29.82
C LYS A 135 -2.30 12.03 30.15
N GLN A 136 -2.07 13.31 29.98
CA GLN A 136 -3.03 14.33 30.42
C GLN A 136 -4.29 14.41 29.56
N ASN A 137 -4.32 13.80 28.35
CA ASN A 137 -5.40 13.95 27.37
C ASN A 137 -6.08 12.62 26.95
N VAL A 138 -5.69 11.48 27.51
CA VAL A 138 -6.32 10.19 27.15
C VAL A 138 -7.36 9.84 28.22
N SER A 139 -8.61 9.60 27.79
CA SER A 139 -9.66 9.21 28.72
C SER A 139 -9.40 7.78 29.28
N ASN A 140 -9.89 7.52 30.48
CA ASN A 140 -9.81 6.18 31.08
C ASN A 140 -10.55 5.12 30.26
N GLU A 141 -11.51 5.52 29.42
CA GLU A 141 -12.27 4.64 28.53
C GLU A 141 -11.45 4.28 27.27
N THR A 142 -10.58 5.19 26.83
CA THR A 142 -9.76 5.02 25.63
C THR A 142 -8.46 4.25 25.93
N LEU A 143 -7.90 4.42 27.12
CA LEU A 143 -6.61 3.87 27.50
C LEU A 143 -6.48 2.33 27.33
N PRO A 144 -7.50 1.50 27.64
CA PRO A 144 -7.41 0.05 27.47
C PRO A 144 -7.15 -0.39 26.02
N GLN A 145 -7.58 0.39 25.03
CA GLN A 145 -7.36 0.09 23.62
C GLN A 145 -5.88 0.13 23.19
N TYR A 146 -5.03 0.76 24.00
CA TYR A 146 -3.58 0.89 23.76
C TYR A 146 -2.74 -0.07 24.60
N VAL A 147 -3.33 -0.74 25.56
CA VAL A 147 -2.62 -1.74 26.38
C VAL A 147 -2.55 -3.04 25.60
N PRO A 148 -1.35 -3.64 25.39
CA PRO A 148 -1.26 -4.96 24.79
C PRO A 148 -2.05 -6.00 25.58
N GLN A 149 -2.98 -6.65 24.90
CA GLN A 149 -3.85 -7.70 25.45
C GLN A 149 -3.80 -8.96 24.60
N TYR A 150 -3.26 -8.88 23.40
CA TYR A 150 -3.22 -9.97 22.43
C TYR A 150 -1.82 -10.21 21.93
N ALA A 151 -1.59 -11.42 21.46
CA ALA A 151 -0.38 -11.81 20.77
C ALA A 151 -0.72 -12.62 19.52
N ILE A 152 -0.14 -12.27 18.38
CA ILE A 152 -0.29 -12.97 17.10
C ILE A 152 1.01 -13.65 16.73
N ARG A 153 0.95 -14.84 16.12
CA ARG A 153 2.13 -15.46 15.52
C ARG A 153 2.68 -14.58 14.43
N TRP A 154 3.97 -14.16 14.54
CA TRP A 154 4.57 -13.28 13.54
C TRP A 154 4.56 -13.88 12.12
N THR A 155 4.56 -15.22 12.00
CA THR A 155 4.45 -15.91 10.71
C THR A 155 3.11 -15.72 10.02
N ASP A 156 2.06 -15.41 10.77
CA ASP A 156 0.73 -15.14 10.21
C ASP A 156 0.62 -13.70 9.70
N LEU A 157 1.62 -12.85 10.00
CA LEU A 157 1.71 -11.46 9.56
C LEU A 157 2.59 -11.29 8.30
N THR A 158 3.03 -12.38 7.66
CA THR A 158 3.94 -12.33 6.49
C THR A 158 3.34 -11.57 5.32
N SER A 159 2.06 -11.73 5.02
CA SER A 159 1.35 -10.99 3.98
C SER A 159 1.45 -9.47 4.20
N LEU A 160 1.22 -8.99 5.44
CA LEU A 160 1.36 -7.57 5.78
C LEU A 160 2.79 -7.03 5.61
N ILE A 161 3.78 -7.90 5.84
CA ILE A 161 5.20 -7.54 5.64
C ILE A 161 5.51 -7.43 4.14
N GLU A 162 5.04 -8.38 3.34
CA GLU A 162 5.22 -8.41 1.89
C GLU A 162 4.58 -7.19 1.23
N HIS A 163 3.38 -6.81 1.66
CA HIS A 163 2.69 -5.59 1.21
C HIS A 163 3.19 -4.29 1.88
N ARG A 164 4.27 -4.37 2.69
CA ARG A 164 4.86 -3.20 3.40
C ARG A 164 3.87 -2.44 4.31
N LYS A 165 2.82 -3.11 4.76
CA LYS A 165 1.85 -2.55 5.72
C LYS A 165 2.35 -2.67 7.16
N MET A 166 3.38 -3.51 7.39
CA MET A 166 3.96 -3.75 8.71
C MET A 166 5.49 -3.87 8.62
N ASP A 167 6.17 -3.35 9.65
CA ASP A 167 7.60 -3.54 9.87
C ASP A 167 7.82 -4.34 11.17
N LEU A 168 8.43 -5.52 11.05
CA LEU A 168 8.72 -6.38 12.20
C LEU A 168 9.66 -5.72 13.21
N THR A 169 10.56 -4.84 12.76
CA THR A 169 11.51 -4.17 13.66
C THR A 169 10.82 -3.20 14.62
N SER A 170 9.61 -2.77 14.28
CA SER A 170 8.77 -1.91 15.12
C SER A 170 7.89 -2.69 16.11
N GLN A 171 7.85 -4.02 16.00
CA GLN A 171 7.02 -4.88 16.85
C GLN A 171 7.80 -5.44 18.03
N TYR A 172 7.11 -5.66 19.16
CA TYR A 172 7.68 -6.38 20.28
C TYR A 172 7.34 -7.88 20.16
N ILE A 173 8.37 -8.69 19.92
CA ILE A 173 8.20 -10.12 19.64
C ILE A 173 8.81 -10.92 20.79
N VAL A 174 7.99 -11.82 21.37
CA VAL A 174 8.39 -12.75 22.43
C VAL A 174 8.07 -14.17 22.00
N GLU A 175 9.05 -15.06 21.98
CA GLU A 175 8.89 -16.49 21.61
C GLU A 175 8.13 -16.68 20.27
N GLY A 176 8.32 -15.74 19.33
CA GLY A 176 7.65 -15.77 18.03
C GLY A 176 6.21 -15.27 18.03
N TRP A 177 5.81 -14.55 19.07
CA TRP A 177 4.53 -13.88 19.21
C TRP A 177 4.73 -12.37 19.24
N ALA A 178 4.08 -11.64 18.34
CA ALA A 178 4.02 -10.18 18.34
C ALA A 178 2.91 -9.72 19.28
N LEU A 179 3.26 -8.86 20.24
CA LEU A 179 2.30 -8.32 21.21
C LEU A 179 1.56 -7.14 20.64
N LEU A 180 0.23 -7.14 20.75
CA LEU A 180 -0.65 -6.14 20.15
C LEU A 180 -1.67 -5.62 21.16
N ALA A 181 -1.89 -4.31 21.11
CA ALA A 181 -3.05 -3.69 21.72
C ALA A 181 -4.31 -3.94 20.86
N PRO A 182 -5.54 -3.93 21.43
CA PRO A 182 -6.77 -4.10 20.67
C PRO A 182 -6.82 -3.22 19.42
N LYS A 183 -6.58 -1.93 19.57
CA LYS A 183 -6.55 -0.99 18.45
C LYS A 183 -5.62 -1.45 17.33
N ARG A 184 -4.40 -1.86 17.67
CA ARG A 184 -3.42 -2.33 16.68
C ARG A 184 -3.84 -3.65 16.04
N LEU A 185 -4.52 -4.52 16.79
CA LEU A 185 -5.06 -5.76 16.25
C LEU A 185 -6.13 -5.49 15.18
N TRP A 186 -7.04 -4.53 15.44
CA TRP A 186 -8.06 -4.12 14.47
C TRP A 186 -7.45 -3.49 13.22
N ASP A 187 -6.47 -2.61 13.40
CA ASP A 187 -5.74 -1.99 12.29
C ASP A 187 -5.04 -3.04 11.42
N PHE A 188 -4.35 -4.02 12.03
CA PHE A 188 -3.68 -5.09 11.28
C PHE A 188 -4.64 -5.99 10.53
N PHE A 189 -5.79 -6.31 11.11
CA PHE A 189 -6.79 -7.10 10.40
C PHE A 189 -7.39 -6.32 9.22
N ALA A 190 -7.64 -5.03 9.38
CA ALA A 190 -8.10 -4.18 8.30
C ALA A 190 -7.05 -4.08 7.17
N ASP A 191 -5.78 -3.91 7.51
CA ASP A 191 -4.67 -3.92 6.54
C ASP A 191 -4.53 -5.29 5.84
N PHE A 192 -4.75 -6.40 6.55
CA PHE A 192 -4.76 -7.74 5.98
C PHE A 192 -5.88 -7.91 4.95
N VAL A 193 -7.12 -7.55 5.30
CA VAL A 193 -8.25 -7.64 4.36
C VAL A 193 -8.02 -6.73 3.15
N ALA A 194 -7.41 -5.56 3.34
CA ALA A 194 -7.05 -4.65 2.26
C ALA A 194 -5.99 -5.28 1.33
N SER A 195 -4.95 -5.95 1.86
CA SER A 195 -3.95 -6.62 1.03
C SER A 195 -4.52 -7.81 0.26
N GLU A 196 -5.39 -8.60 0.87
CA GLU A 196 -6.11 -9.67 0.18
C GLU A 196 -7.04 -9.12 -0.93
N THR A 197 -7.62 -7.94 -0.72
CA THR A 197 -8.43 -7.25 -1.73
C THR A 197 -7.55 -6.75 -2.88
N GLU A 198 -6.37 -6.19 -2.61
CA GLU A 198 -5.38 -5.78 -3.62
C GLU A 198 -4.97 -6.96 -4.49
N ASP A 199 -4.66 -8.10 -3.87
CA ASP A 199 -4.30 -9.34 -4.58
C ASP A 199 -5.49 -9.89 -5.40
N TYR A 200 -6.69 -9.82 -4.86
CA TYR A 200 -7.90 -10.24 -5.58
C TYR A 200 -8.16 -9.39 -6.83
N ILE A 201 -8.06 -8.06 -6.74
CA ILE A 201 -8.19 -7.14 -7.87
C ILE A 201 -7.09 -7.42 -8.92
N SER A 202 -5.86 -7.65 -8.48
CA SER A 202 -4.72 -7.95 -9.36
C SER A 202 -4.94 -9.26 -10.14
N ASN A 203 -5.38 -10.31 -9.46
CA ASN A 203 -5.68 -11.60 -10.07
C ASN A 203 -6.86 -11.51 -11.07
N LEU A 204 -7.87 -10.70 -10.77
CA LEU A 204 -8.99 -10.45 -11.68
C LEU A 204 -8.53 -9.71 -12.94
N TYR A 205 -7.70 -8.68 -12.78
CA TYR A 205 -7.16 -7.92 -13.89
C TYR A 205 -6.33 -8.81 -14.85
N GLU A 206 -5.44 -9.66 -14.30
CA GLU A 206 -4.66 -10.61 -15.10
C GLU A 206 -5.59 -11.56 -15.87
N ARG A 207 -6.60 -12.08 -15.18
CA ARG A 207 -7.57 -13.00 -15.80
C ARG A 207 -8.39 -12.32 -16.90
N PHE A 208 -8.85 -11.08 -16.72
CA PHE A 208 -9.57 -10.34 -17.76
C PHE A 208 -8.65 -10.00 -18.94
N SER A 209 -7.36 -9.78 -18.70
CA SER A 209 -6.37 -9.54 -19.75
C SER A 209 -6.10 -10.79 -20.61
N ASP A 210 -6.16 -11.98 -20.01
CA ASP A 210 -5.87 -13.25 -20.69
C ASP A 210 -7.11 -13.85 -21.36
N GLU A 211 -8.28 -13.80 -20.73
CA GLU A 211 -9.53 -14.43 -21.22
C GLU A 211 -10.33 -13.53 -22.18
N GLY A 212 -9.95 -12.27 -22.35
CA GLY A 212 -10.63 -11.29 -23.19
C GLY A 212 -11.46 -10.30 -22.38
N SER A 213 -12.08 -9.35 -23.09
CA SER A 213 -12.81 -8.23 -22.47
C SER A 213 -13.84 -8.70 -21.45
N PRO A 214 -13.90 -8.03 -20.28
CA PRO A 214 -14.96 -8.25 -19.29
C PRO A 214 -16.34 -7.93 -19.90
N SER A 215 -17.40 -8.30 -19.20
CA SER A 215 -18.76 -7.99 -19.67
C SER A 215 -18.99 -6.48 -19.69
N GLU A 216 -19.74 -6.00 -20.70
CA GLU A 216 -20.12 -4.58 -20.84
C GLU A 216 -20.75 -4.03 -19.53
N VAL A 217 -21.44 -4.86 -18.79
CA VAL A 217 -22.04 -4.48 -17.49
C VAL A 217 -20.97 -4.17 -16.44
N LEU A 218 -19.87 -4.92 -16.39
CA LEU A 218 -18.77 -4.65 -15.43
C LEU A 218 -18.03 -3.36 -15.81
N GLU A 219 -17.82 -3.11 -17.10
CA GLU A 219 -17.21 -1.87 -17.58
C GLU A 219 -18.10 -0.65 -17.25
N GLU A 220 -19.42 -0.77 -17.41
CA GLU A 220 -20.37 0.30 -17.04
C GLU A 220 -20.32 0.59 -15.52
N VAL A 221 -20.34 -0.44 -14.69
CA VAL A 221 -20.24 -0.28 -13.22
C VAL A 221 -18.88 0.28 -12.83
N GLY A 222 -17.79 -0.19 -13.45
CA GLY A 222 -16.44 0.32 -13.22
C GLY A 222 -16.30 1.80 -13.55
N THR A 223 -16.90 2.24 -14.66
CA THR A 223 -16.94 3.66 -15.03
C THR A 223 -17.70 4.50 -13.99
N LYS A 224 -18.87 4.02 -13.51
CA LYS A 224 -19.61 4.70 -12.42
C LYS A 224 -18.80 4.80 -11.13
N ILE A 225 -18.02 3.76 -10.79
CA ILE A 225 -17.12 3.78 -9.64
C ILE A 225 -16.04 4.83 -9.83
N SER A 226 -15.38 4.86 -10.99
CA SER A 226 -14.33 5.85 -11.29
C SER A 226 -14.86 7.30 -11.27
N GLU A 227 -16.09 7.53 -11.73
CA GLU A 227 -16.74 8.84 -11.66
C GLU A 227 -17.08 9.29 -10.22
N ASN A 228 -17.29 8.33 -9.31
CA ASN A 228 -17.57 8.61 -7.89
C ASN A 228 -16.30 8.78 -7.05
N ILE A 229 -15.14 8.36 -7.55
CA ILE A 229 -13.87 8.64 -6.87
C ILE A 229 -13.65 10.14 -6.97
N PRO A 230 -13.56 10.86 -5.85
CA PRO A 230 -13.24 12.27 -5.87
C PRO A 230 -11.95 12.44 -6.67
N ASP A 231 -11.95 13.37 -7.65
CA ASP A 231 -10.68 13.84 -8.19
C ASP A 231 -9.83 14.18 -6.98
N GLN A 232 -8.83 13.36 -6.69
CA GLN A 232 -7.82 13.77 -5.74
C GLN A 232 -7.38 15.10 -6.27
N GLU A 233 -7.68 16.18 -5.52
CA GLU A 233 -7.16 17.49 -5.86
C GLU A 233 -5.67 17.25 -6.10
N SER A 234 -5.35 17.10 -7.38
CA SER A 234 -3.96 17.04 -7.79
C SER A 234 -3.40 18.26 -7.10
N TYR A 235 -2.43 18.06 -6.22
CA TYR A 235 -1.69 19.18 -5.71
C TYR A 235 -1.01 19.80 -6.93
N ASP A 236 -1.81 20.53 -7.72
CA ASP A 236 -1.43 21.39 -8.82
C ASP A 236 -0.56 22.53 -8.29
N ARG A 237 0.50 22.16 -7.57
CA ARG A 237 1.55 23.11 -7.22
C ARG A 237 2.57 23.31 -8.33
N TYR A 238 2.51 22.46 -9.35
CA TYR A 238 3.30 22.66 -10.57
C TYR A 238 2.40 22.36 -11.75
N PRO A 239 2.26 23.29 -12.71
CA PRO A 239 1.56 23.00 -13.94
C PRO A 239 2.21 21.77 -14.57
N SER A 240 1.40 20.77 -14.91
CA SER A 240 1.79 19.59 -15.68
C SER A 240 2.14 20.03 -17.11
N SER A 241 3.19 20.79 -17.25
CA SER A 241 3.84 21.01 -18.54
C SER A 241 4.83 19.85 -18.75
N GLY A 242 4.32 18.72 -19.18
CA GLY A 242 5.11 17.54 -19.56
C GLY A 242 6.01 17.75 -20.77
N SER A 243 6.57 18.94 -20.95
CA SER A 243 7.40 19.30 -22.09
C SER A 243 8.68 20.06 -21.74
N GLU A 244 9.04 20.20 -20.47
CA GLU A 244 10.30 20.84 -20.14
C GLU A 244 11.44 19.82 -20.15
N ASP A 245 12.48 20.11 -20.93
CA ASP A 245 13.72 19.35 -20.95
C ASP A 245 14.33 19.25 -19.54
N LEU A 246 14.97 18.11 -19.25
CA LEU A 246 15.66 17.91 -17.97
C LEU A 246 16.75 18.99 -17.77
N ASN A 247 16.51 19.90 -16.84
CA ASN A 247 17.48 20.91 -16.47
C ASN A 247 18.51 20.31 -15.49
N GLN A 248 19.66 19.86 -16.02
CA GLN A 248 20.71 19.24 -15.22
C GLN A 248 21.33 20.21 -14.19
N ASP A 249 21.25 21.52 -14.40
CA ASP A 249 21.76 22.52 -13.46
C ASP A 249 20.92 22.56 -12.18
N ALA A 250 19.65 22.19 -12.25
CA ALA A 250 18.75 22.10 -11.12
C ALA A 250 18.85 20.77 -10.33
N PHE A 251 19.63 19.80 -10.81
CA PHE A 251 19.74 18.51 -10.13
C PHE A 251 20.38 18.62 -8.74
N PRO A 252 19.90 17.86 -7.75
CA PRO A 252 20.50 17.79 -6.43
C PRO A 252 22.01 17.40 -6.50
N PRO A 253 22.84 17.89 -5.58
CA PRO A 253 24.27 17.58 -5.58
C PRO A 253 24.59 16.07 -5.54
N CYS A 254 23.78 15.27 -4.85
CA CYS A 254 23.92 13.81 -4.79
C CYS A 254 23.69 13.17 -6.17
N VAL A 255 22.69 13.64 -6.93
CA VAL A 255 22.43 13.16 -8.29
C VAL A 255 23.57 13.55 -9.24
N LYS A 256 24.04 14.81 -9.18
CA LYS A 256 25.21 15.27 -9.94
C LYS A 256 26.45 14.44 -9.64
N SER A 257 26.66 14.06 -8.38
CA SER A 257 27.76 13.20 -7.97
C SER A 257 27.65 11.81 -8.61
N VAL A 258 26.45 11.21 -8.65
CA VAL A 258 26.23 9.92 -9.30
C VAL A 258 26.42 10.01 -10.81
N MET A 259 25.98 11.10 -11.47
CA MET A 259 26.17 11.33 -12.90
C MET A 259 27.65 11.49 -13.29
N SER A 260 28.47 12.01 -12.40
CA SER A 260 29.92 12.10 -12.61
C SER A 260 30.69 10.77 -12.47
N GLY A 261 30.00 9.72 -12.09
CA GLY A 261 30.52 8.35 -11.95
C GLY A 261 30.61 7.89 -10.50
N VAL A 262 30.36 6.61 -10.28
CA VAL A 262 30.37 5.95 -8.98
C VAL A 262 31.47 4.92 -8.91
N GLN A 263 32.13 4.79 -7.76
CA GLN A 263 33.17 3.80 -7.52
C GLN A 263 32.57 2.37 -7.39
N GLU A 264 33.44 1.38 -7.57
CA GLU A 264 33.11 -0.03 -7.41
C GLU A 264 32.37 -0.30 -6.08
N GLY A 265 31.36 -1.19 -6.13
CA GLY A 265 30.52 -1.56 -4.98
C GLY A 265 29.19 -0.84 -4.92
N ASN A 266 29.08 0.42 -5.35
CA ASN A 266 27.84 1.20 -5.32
C ASN A 266 27.28 1.56 -6.71
N ARG A 267 27.93 1.12 -7.79
CA ARG A 267 27.56 1.49 -9.17
C ARG A 267 26.12 1.10 -9.53
N ASN A 268 25.74 -0.14 -9.24
CA ASN A 268 24.39 -0.62 -9.54
C ASN A 268 23.35 0.17 -8.77
N TYR A 269 23.54 0.40 -7.48
CA TYR A 269 22.62 1.17 -6.69
C TYR A 269 22.53 2.63 -7.19
N GLY A 270 23.64 3.28 -7.43
CA GLY A 270 23.66 4.66 -7.89
C GLY A 270 23.07 4.84 -9.30
N ILE A 271 23.52 4.03 -10.26
CA ILE A 271 23.13 4.18 -11.67
C ILE A 271 21.77 3.54 -11.94
N VAL A 272 21.59 2.26 -11.53
CA VAL A 272 20.43 1.47 -11.94
C VAL A 272 19.20 1.78 -11.08
N ALA A 273 19.35 1.89 -9.77
CA ALA A 273 18.19 2.14 -8.90
C ALA A 273 17.92 3.65 -8.72
N LEU A 274 18.92 4.40 -8.22
CA LEU A 274 18.71 5.81 -7.87
C LEU A 274 18.55 6.70 -9.10
N LEU A 275 19.49 6.64 -10.06
CA LEU A 275 19.48 7.57 -11.20
C LEU A 275 18.32 7.27 -12.16
N SER A 276 18.00 6.00 -12.43
CA SER A 276 16.85 5.62 -13.27
C SER A 276 15.55 6.09 -12.67
N SER A 277 15.34 5.91 -11.37
CA SER A 277 14.15 6.38 -10.68
C SER A 277 14.07 7.90 -10.68
N PHE A 278 15.17 8.58 -10.30
CA PHE A 278 15.18 10.05 -10.24
C PHE A 278 14.87 10.68 -11.60
N LEU A 279 15.57 10.26 -12.67
CA LEU A 279 15.39 10.86 -14.00
C LEU A 279 14.02 10.57 -14.59
N SER A 280 13.49 9.35 -14.39
CA SER A 280 12.16 9.01 -14.87
C SER A 280 11.07 9.84 -14.17
N TYR A 281 11.15 10.00 -12.85
CA TYR A 281 10.20 10.86 -12.13
C TYR A 281 10.37 12.34 -12.49
N ALA A 282 11.60 12.84 -12.55
CA ALA A 282 11.85 14.25 -12.88
C ALA A 282 11.37 14.63 -14.28
N ARG A 283 11.39 13.69 -15.25
CA ARG A 283 11.01 13.97 -16.64
C ARG A 283 9.57 13.61 -16.95
N ILE A 284 9.03 12.57 -16.33
CA ILE A 284 7.73 12.00 -16.71
C ILE A 284 6.65 12.34 -15.69
N SER A 285 6.93 12.26 -14.37
CA SER A 285 5.94 12.49 -13.32
C SER A 285 6.46 13.41 -12.22
N PRO A 286 6.62 14.69 -12.48
CA PRO A 286 7.14 15.66 -11.50
C PRO A 286 6.20 15.91 -10.31
N SER A 287 4.91 15.56 -10.42
CA SER A 287 3.88 15.87 -9.42
C SER A 287 3.77 14.87 -8.26
N GLY A 288 4.51 13.76 -8.30
CA GLY A 288 4.49 12.77 -7.21
C GLY A 288 3.16 12.02 -7.02
N GLU A 289 2.33 12.00 -8.05
CA GLU A 289 1.09 11.21 -8.05
C GLU A 289 1.35 9.71 -7.83
N SER A 290 0.32 8.99 -7.37
CA SER A 290 0.30 7.54 -7.17
C SER A 290 0.80 6.77 -8.40
N VAL A 291 1.28 5.56 -8.17
CA VAL A 291 1.94 4.70 -9.17
C VAL A 291 1.10 4.56 -10.43
N LYS A 292 1.45 5.33 -11.47
CA LYS A 292 0.90 5.17 -12.82
C LYS A 292 1.93 4.51 -13.73
N ARG A 293 1.49 3.97 -14.85
CA ARG A 293 2.40 3.43 -15.88
C ARG A 293 3.02 4.59 -16.65
N ILE A 294 4.24 4.42 -17.14
CA ILE A 294 4.86 5.40 -18.05
C ILE A 294 3.96 5.66 -19.27
N ALA A 295 3.25 4.63 -19.76
CA ALA A 295 2.29 4.77 -20.85
C ALA A 295 1.12 5.74 -20.58
N ASP A 296 0.86 6.11 -19.34
CA ASP A 296 -0.20 7.05 -18.98
C ASP A 296 0.27 8.52 -19.09
N TYR A 297 1.59 8.74 -19.21
CA TYR A 297 2.20 10.07 -19.27
C TYR A 297 2.85 10.41 -20.62
N VAL A 298 3.23 9.40 -21.41
CA VAL A 298 3.95 9.58 -22.66
C VAL A 298 3.24 8.82 -23.78
N GLU A 299 3.19 9.42 -24.96
CA GLU A 299 2.54 8.84 -26.13
C GLU A 299 3.43 7.80 -26.84
N ASP A 300 4.75 7.92 -26.71
CA ASP A 300 5.73 7.02 -27.32
C ASP A 300 6.99 6.87 -26.44
N MET A 301 7.96 6.10 -26.92
CA MET A 301 9.19 5.81 -26.19
C MET A 301 10.28 6.90 -26.31
N SER A 302 10.07 7.96 -27.09
CA SER A 302 11.11 8.96 -27.36
C SER A 302 11.66 9.62 -26.09
N VAL A 303 10.77 10.00 -25.17
CA VAL A 303 11.17 10.58 -23.86
C VAL A 303 12.08 9.64 -23.06
N VAL A 304 11.81 8.33 -23.10
CA VAL A 304 12.62 7.34 -22.41
C VAL A 304 13.95 7.13 -23.13
N GLU A 305 13.92 6.97 -24.45
CA GLU A 305 15.08 6.58 -25.26
C GLU A 305 16.00 7.75 -25.61
N GLU A 306 15.48 8.97 -25.73
CA GLU A 306 16.24 10.14 -26.15
C GLU A 306 16.62 11.05 -24.98
N ASP A 307 15.77 11.20 -23.94
CA ASP A 307 16.03 12.12 -22.84
C ASP A 307 16.62 11.40 -21.61
N ILE A 308 16.07 10.24 -21.21
CA ILE A 308 16.41 9.60 -19.92
C ILE A 308 17.55 8.60 -20.06
N VAL A 309 17.41 7.61 -20.93
CA VAL A 309 18.37 6.50 -21.07
C VAL A 309 19.77 6.96 -21.45
N PRO A 310 19.96 7.95 -22.36
CA PRO A 310 21.30 8.44 -22.68
C PRO A 310 22.05 9.00 -21.48
N LEU A 311 21.39 9.73 -20.59
CA LEU A 311 21.98 10.28 -19.37
C LEU A 311 22.43 9.17 -18.41
N ILE A 312 21.60 8.12 -18.25
CA ILE A 312 21.94 6.96 -17.41
C ILE A 312 23.14 6.22 -17.99
N PHE A 313 23.19 6.03 -19.31
CA PHE A 313 24.28 5.30 -19.98
C PHE A 313 25.58 6.09 -19.97
N GLU A 314 25.51 7.42 -20.06
CA GLU A 314 26.68 8.28 -19.91
C GLU A 314 27.24 8.21 -18.48
N ALA A 315 26.38 8.33 -17.47
CA ALA A 315 26.78 8.17 -16.07
C ALA A 315 27.39 6.79 -15.80
N ALA A 316 26.85 5.73 -16.40
CA ALA A 316 27.39 4.37 -16.29
C ALA A 316 28.79 4.24 -16.90
N LYS A 317 29.10 4.96 -17.98
CA LYS A 317 30.44 5.01 -18.58
C LYS A 317 31.43 5.74 -17.68
N ASN A 318 31.00 6.76 -16.94
CA ASN A 318 31.82 7.53 -16.01
C ASN A 318 32.18 6.75 -14.74
N CYS A 319 31.54 5.60 -14.50
CA CYS A 319 31.89 4.73 -13.37
C CYS A 319 33.27 4.09 -13.53
N ASN A 320 33.88 3.70 -12.42
CA ASN A 320 35.16 3.01 -12.44
C ASN A 320 35.07 1.65 -11.71
N PRO A 321 35.17 0.51 -12.47
CA PRO A 321 35.13 0.38 -13.93
C PRO A 321 33.76 0.76 -14.52
N PRO A 322 33.66 1.02 -15.87
CA PRO A 322 32.39 1.32 -16.52
C PRO A 322 31.36 0.23 -16.31
N LEU A 323 30.15 0.61 -15.84
CA LEU A 323 29.16 -0.37 -15.32
C LEU A 323 28.72 -1.38 -16.38
N PHE A 324 28.28 -0.92 -17.54
CA PHE A 324 27.71 -1.80 -18.57
C PHE A 324 28.74 -2.52 -19.43
N GLU A 325 30.01 -2.22 -19.28
CA GLU A 325 31.09 -3.01 -19.85
C GLU A 325 31.41 -4.20 -18.94
N ASP A 326 31.38 -3.97 -17.64
CA ASP A 326 31.64 -4.96 -16.60
C ASP A 326 30.39 -5.86 -16.36
N GLN A 327 29.20 -5.26 -16.36
CA GLN A 327 27.93 -5.93 -16.07
C GLN A 327 26.87 -5.59 -17.13
N PRO A 328 26.96 -6.15 -18.35
CA PRO A 328 26.05 -5.80 -19.45
C PRO A 328 24.56 -6.14 -19.18
N GLN A 329 24.30 -7.12 -18.30
CA GLN A 329 22.94 -7.51 -17.89
C GLN A 329 22.20 -6.38 -17.17
N ASP A 330 22.91 -5.46 -16.53
CA ASP A 330 22.30 -4.38 -15.76
C ASP A 330 21.61 -3.31 -16.62
N LYS A 331 21.81 -3.35 -17.95
CA LYS A 331 21.00 -2.57 -18.87
C LYS A 331 19.50 -2.93 -18.79
N ALA A 332 19.19 -4.21 -18.57
CA ALA A 332 17.80 -4.64 -18.40
C ALA A 332 17.22 -4.16 -17.06
N ASN A 333 18.06 -4.06 -16.02
CA ASN A 333 17.65 -3.53 -14.73
C ASN A 333 17.26 -2.04 -14.78
N VAL A 334 17.88 -1.24 -15.66
CA VAL A 334 17.46 0.16 -15.87
C VAL A 334 16.00 0.23 -16.28
N TYR A 335 15.61 -0.56 -17.27
CA TYR A 335 14.21 -0.59 -17.73
C TYR A 335 13.27 -1.23 -16.71
N TYR A 336 13.75 -2.20 -15.93
CA TYR A 336 12.97 -2.76 -14.82
C TYR A 336 12.62 -1.69 -13.79
N HIS A 337 13.58 -0.85 -13.37
CA HIS A 337 13.33 0.24 -12.43
C HIS A 337 12.46 1.37 -12.99
N MET A 338 12.36 1.48 -14.31
CA MET A 338 11.41 2.36 -15.00
C MET A 338 10.05 1.70 -15.28
N GLY A 339 9.81 0.47 -14.78
CA GLY A 339 8.50 -0.18 -14.90
C GLY A 339 8.24 -0.98 -16.17
N PHE A 340 9.25 -1.24 -17.04
CA PHE A 340 9.09 -2.01 -18.28
C PHE A 340 9.37 -3.53 -18.15
N GLY A 341 9.67 -4.01 -16.95
CA GLY A 341 10.13 -5.38 -16.74
C GLY A 341 11.59 -5.59 -17.15
N MET A 342 12.08 -6.80 -16.95
CA MET A 342 13.48 -7.19 -17.27
C MET A 342 13.66 -7.31 -18.80
N THR A 343 13.97 -6.22 -19.46
CA THR A 343 14.11 -6.15 -20.92
C THR A 343 15.23 -5.20 -21.32
N THR A 344 15.84 -5.42 -22.47
CA THR A 344 16.74 -4.46 -23.15
C THR A 344 16.10 -3.78 -24.34
N GLN A 345 14.85 -4.16 -24.65
CA GLN A 345 14.05 -3.60 -25.74
C GLN A 345 12.66 -3.28 -25.22
N PRO A 346 12.51 -2.22 -24.42
CA PRO A 346 11.24 -1.85 -23.83
C PRO A 346 10.23 -1.41 -24.89
N ARG A 347 8.96 -1.67 -24.62
CA ARG A 347 7.85 -1.16 -25.43
C ARG A 347 6.86 -0.49 -24.50
N LEU A 348 6.20 0.55 -24.95
CA LEU A 348 5.23 1.28 -24.14
C LEU A 348 4.13 0.39 -23.54
N LYS A 349 3.67 -0.62 -24.31
CA LYS A 349 2.71 -1.63 -23.86
C LYS A 349 3.21 -2.54 -22.72
N ASP A 350 4.51 -2.59 -22.51
CA ASP A 350 5.15 -3.37 -21.44
C ASP A 350 5.30 -2.56 -20.13
N SER A 351 4.95 -1.30 -20.17
CA SER A 351 4.89 -0.41 -19.00
C SER A 351 3.89 -0.97 -17.95
N GLY A 352 4.29 -0.97 -16.69
CA GLY A 352 3.49 -1.52 -15.59
C GLY A 352 3.75 -3.01 -15.27
N LYS A 353 4.68 -3.69 -15.96
CA LYS A 353 5.09 -5.07 -15.62
C LYS A 353 5.90 -5.18 -14.33
N SER A 354 6.37 -4.07 -13.83
CA SER A 354 7.04 -3.97 -12.52
C SER A 354 6.62 -2.65 -11.89
N LYS A 355 6.58 -2.62 -10.55
CA LYS A 355 6.25 -1.38 -9.84
C LYS A 355 7.27 -0.29 -10.21
N TRP A 356 6.80 0.83 -10.68
CA TRP A 356 7.61 2.03 -10.82
C TRP A 356 8.07 2.44 -9.42
N TYR A 357 9.37 2.46 -9.18
CA TYR A 357 9.91 2.73 -7.86
C TYR A 357 9.56 4.16 -7.44
N ARG A 358 8.75 4.29 -6.39
CA ARG A 358 8.50 5.58 -5.73
C ARG A 358 9.64 5.81 -4.74
N PRO A 359 10.44 6.89 -4.87
CA PRO A 359 11.43 7.19 -3.84
C PRO A 359 10.72 7.38 -2.49
N PRO A 360 11.31 6.91 -1.38
CA PRO A 360 10.76 7.21 -0.06
C PRO A 360 10.71 8.73 0.13
N ASN A 361 9.59 9.22 0.64
CA ASN A 361 9.41 10.63 1.03
C ASN A 361 10.41 11.02 2.09
#